data_8d2d75e03daf08c48b2a046f81e2fed6
#
_entry.id   8d2d75e03daf08c48b2a046f81e2fed6
#
_cell.length_a   1.000
_cell.length_b   1.000
_cell.length_c   1.000
_cell.angle_alpha   90.00
_cell.angle_beta   90.00
_cell.angle_gamma   90.00
#
_symmetry.space_group_name_H-M   'P 1'
#
loop_
_entity.id
_entity.type
_entity.pdbx_description
1 polymer ?
#
loop_
_entity_poly.entity_id
_entity_poly.type
_entity_poly.pdbx_seq_one_letter_code
_entity_poly.pdbx_strand_id
1 'polypeptide(L)'
;MGKTRKVEPSVIEKEMQESRNKAKFVDEVERISIEQMVESSKANNRIGDKILMVINPLYVHIPEWQRQCDVIAATEIGTHYDKHKWEIPKLLYFDGKLWCVDGMHRIYGAYKGNIKSVICEIIECSMKDAIELFLGQTDDRRKMSQVDYYKAAIALGDERYIGLKTICNSHNVAVKGDPIENQVGIFTPIKDGIRSIEKNGTELLDRIINLITDLQWNGYADTYNGKA
;
A
#
# COMPACT_ATOMS: atom_id res chain seq x y z
N MET A 1 -0.48 23.23 -13.67
CA MET A 1 -0.69 21.88 -13.15
C MET A 1 0.67 21.21 -13.04
N GLY A 2 1.17 20.95 -11.82
CA GLY A 2 2.46 20.29 -11.61
C GLY A 2 2.44 18.88 -12.20
N LYS A 3 3.58 18.44 -12.76
CA LYS A 3 3.73 17.06 -13.24
C LYS A 3 3.62 16.12 -12.04
N THR A 4 2.74 15.11 -12.07
CA THR A 4 2.63 14.04 -11.08
C THR A 4 3.20 12.76 -11.69
N ARG A 5 4.03 12.06 -10.94
CA ARG A 5 4.53 10.73 -11.33
C ARG A 5 4.14 9.73 -10.24
N LYS A 6 3.06 9.01 -10.46
CA LYS A 6 2.59 7.98 -9.55
C LYS A 6 3.31 6.65 -9.80
N VAL A 7 3.75 6.02 -8.73
CA VAL A 7 4.49 4.76 -8.74
C VAL A 7 3.88 3.82 -7.69
N GLU A 8 3.82 2.53 -8.01
CA GLU A 8 3.33 1.51 -7.10
C GLU A 8 4.22 1.37 -5.86
N PRO A 9 3.65 1.06 -4.68
CA PRO A 9 4.42 0.84 -3.45
C PRO A 9 5.51 -0.22 -3.61
N SER A 10 5.23 -1.30 -4.33
CA SER A 10 6.18 -2.38 -4.60
C SER A 10 7.44 -1.92 -5.34
N VAL A 11 7.32 -0.94 -6.24
CA VAL A 11 8.49 -0.36 -6.95
C VAL A 11 9.36 0.44 -5.98
N ILE A 12 8.74 1.19 -5.07
CA ILE A 12 9.45 1.94 -4.03
C ILE A 12 10.14 0.99 -3.06
N GLU A 13 9.43 -0.03 -2.58
CA GLU A 13 10.01 -1.03 -1.68
C GLU A 13 11.19 -1.75 -2.31
N LYS A 14 11.10 -2.10 -3.60
CA LYS A 14 12.20 -2.70 -4.35
C LYS A 14 13.42 -1.78 -4.40
N GLU A 15 13.24 -0.50 -4.72
CA GLU A 15 14.34 0.49 -4.75
C GLU A 15 15.01 0.62 -3.37
N MET A 16 14.21 0.74 -2.31
CA MET A 16 14.72 0.83 -0.94
C MET A 16 15.40 -0.46 -0.51
N GLN A 17 14.87 -1.63 -0.91
CA GLN A 17 15.48 -2.94 -0.64
C GLN A 17 16.82 -3.12 -1.34
N GLU A 18 16.96 -2.66 -2.59
CA GLU A 18 18.24 -2.67 -3.30
C GLU A 18 19.28 -1.81 -2.59
N SER A 19 18.85 -0.67 -2.02
CA SER A 19 19.73 0.20 -1.23
C SER A 19 20.10 -0.43 0.12
N ARG A 20 19.15 -1.08 0.81
CA ARG A 20 19.43 -1.88 2.03
C ARG A 20 20.45 -2.99 1.73
N ASN A 21 20.27 -3.72 0.61
CA ASN A 21 21.18 -4.80 0.22
C ASN A 21 22.62 -4.31 -0.06
N LYS A 22 22.77 -3.09 -0.57
CA LYS A 22 24.11 -2.47 -0.76
C LYS A 22 24.74 -2.06 0.55
N ALA A 23 23.92 -1.73 1.54
CA ALA A 23 24.34 -1.37 2.88
C ALA A 23 24.65 -2.58 3.78
N LYS A 24 24.71 -3.79 3.25
CA LYS A 24 24.75 -5.10 3.96
C LYS A 24 25.77 -5.22 5.09
N PHE A 25 26.85 -4.46 5.08
CA PHE A 25 27.83 -4.49 6.16
C PHE A 25 27.34 -3.82 7.45
N VAL A 26 26.30 -3.00 7.34
CA VAL A 26 25.63 -2.30 8.45
C VAL A 26 24.41 -3.07 8.93
N ASP A 27 23.80 -3.87 8.07
CA ASP A 27 22.50 -4.52 8.27
C ASP A 27 22.45 -5.59 9.36
N GLU A 28 23.51 -6.39 9.56
CA GLU A 28 23.47 -7.42 10.62
C GLU A 28 23.52 -6.82 12.03
N VAL A 29 24.30 -5.75 12.19
CA VAL A 29 24.35 -5.00 13.44
C VAL A 29 23.06 -4.20 13.65
N GLU A 30 22.44 -3.69 12.58
CA GLU A 30 21.21 -2.89 12.65
C GLU A 30 19.93 -3.71 12.77
N ARG A 31 19.87 -4.95 12.26
CA ARG A 31 18.70 -5.84 12.49
C ARG A 31 18.50 -6.15 13.97
N ILE A 32 19.57 -6.45 14.69
CA ILE A 32 19.54 -6.60 16.15
C ILE A 32 19.18 -5.27 16.81
N SER A 33 19.58 -4.15 16.22
CA SER A 33 19.32 -2.82 16.75
C SER A 33 17.87 -2.35 16.55
N ILE A 34 17.18 -2.71 15.47
CA ILE A 34 15.79 -2.27 15.24
C ILE A 34 14.85 -2.81 16.32
N GLU A 35 14.91 -4.10 16.63
CA GLU A 35 14.12 -4.68 17.71
C GLU A 35 14.43 -4.02 19.06
N GLN A 36 15.71 -3.90 19.38
CA GLN A 36 16.17 -3.24 20.61
C GLN A 36 15.76 -1.76 20.66
N MET A 37 15.81 -1.05 19.53
CA MET A 37 15.35 0.33 19.42
C MET A 37 13.84 0.46 19.62
N VAL A 38 13.04 -0.47 19.09
CA VAL A 38 11.59 -0.50 19.29
C VAL A 38 11.28 -0.74 20.77
N GLU A 39 11.88 -1.76 21.38
CA GLU A 39 11.66 -2.06 22.81
C GLU A 39 12.16 -0.93 23.71
N SER A 40 13.32 -0.36 23.41
CA SER A 40 13.82 0.81 24.14
C SER A 40 12.87 2.03 23.99
N SER A 41 12.32 2.23 22.80
CA SER A 41 11.38 3.33 22.56
C SER A 41 10.06 3.12 23.31
N LYS A 42 9.55 1.88 23.35
CA LYS A 42 8.37 1.53 24.14
C LYS A 42 8.57 1.81 25.65
N ALA A 43 9.76 1.50 26.14
CA ALA A 43 10.09 1.66 27.55
C ALA A 43 10.35 3.13 27.96
N ASN A 44 10.99 3.92 27.07
CA ASN A 44 11.58 5.21 27.47
C ASN A 44 11.02 6.43 26.71
N ASN A 45 10.40 6.24 25.55
CA ASN A 45 9.99 7.34 24.66
C ASN A 45 8.46 7.40 24.50
N ARG A 46 7.72 7.06 25.54
CA ARG A 46 6.26 7.17 25.55
C ARG A 46 5.86 8.55 26.00
N ILE A 47 5.07 9.25 25.16
CA ILE A 47 4.50 10.57 25.45
C ILE A 47 2.97 10.44 25.35
N GLY A 48 2.30 10.34 26.49
CA GLY A 48 0.89 9.96 26.55
C GLY A 48 0.70 8.54 26.02
N ASP A 49 -0.13 8.40 25.01
CA ASP A 49 -0.42 7.14 24.29
C ASP A 49 0.50 6.87 23.10
N LYS A 50 1.42 7.81 22.78
CA LYS A 50 2.32 7.71 21.63
C LYS A 50 3.70 7.21 22.01
N ILE A 51 4.25 6.33 21.19
CA ILE A 51 5.62 5.86 21.30
C ILE A 51 6.43 6.47 20.15
N LEU A 52 7.41 7.30 20.46
CA LEU A 52 8.24 7.96 19.47
C LEU A 52 9.57 7.23 19.30
N MET A 53 10.00 7.10 18.06
CA MET A 53 11.28 6.50 17.69
C MET A 53 11.97 7.31 16.63
N VAL A 54 13.30 7.45 16.75
CA VAL A 54 14.16 8.03 15.71
C VAL A 54 14.74 6.89 14.89
N ILE A 55 14.53 6.92 13.57
CA ILE A 55 14.98 5.84 12.66
C ILE A 55 15.51 6.40 11.35
N ASN A 56 16.46 5.69 10.74
CA ASN A 56 16.85 5.96 9.37
C ASN A 56 15.71 5.50 8.43
N PRO A 57 15.19 6.39 7.55
CA PRO A 57 14.10 6.05 6.63
C PRO A 57 14.36 4.82 5.78
N LEU A 58 15.62 4.52 5.49
CA LEU A 58 16.04 3.35 4.70
C LEU A 58 15.52 2.04 5.29
N TYR A 59 15.40 1.92 6.63
CA TYR A 59 14.99 0.69 7.31
C TYR A 59 13.47 0.56 7.47
N VAL A 60 12.70 1.51 6.93
CA VAL A 60 11.24 1.45 6.91
C VAL A 60 10.79 0.73 5.63
N HIS A 61 9.97 -0.30 5.79
CA HIS A 61 9.38 -1.05 4.69
C HIS A 61 8.06 -0.45 4.23
N ILE A 62 7.82 -0.46 2.92
CA ILE A 62 6.58 0.04 2.31
C ILE A 62 5.71 -1.15 1.93
N PRO A 63 4.54 -1.34 2.57
CA PRO A 63 3.68 -2.48 2.25
C PRO A 63 2.93 -2.26 0.93
N GLU A 64 2.61 -3.37 0.24
CA GLU A 64 1.95 -3.36 -1.07
C GLU A 64 0.51 -2.81 -1.04
N TRP A 65 -0.16 -2.90 0.11
CA TRP A 65 -1.51 -2.37 0.29
C TRP A 65 -1.57 -0.84 0.40
N GLN A 66 -0.43 -0.16 0.45
CA GLN A 66 -0.37 1.30 0.39
C GLN A 66 -0.85 1.83 -0.97
N ARG A 67 -1.29 3.09 -0.97
CA ARG A 67 -1.64 3.80 -2.21
C ARG A 67 -0.41 4.10 -3.06
N GLN A 68 -0.63 4.37 -4.36
CA GLN A 68 0.44 4.84 -5.23
C GLN A 68 1.12 6.11 -4.67
N CYS A 69 2.44 6.14 -4.73
CA CYS A 69 3.25 7.28 -4.33
C CYS A 69 3.43 8.28 -5.48
N ASP A 70 3.17 9.54 -5.21
CA ASP A 70 3.62 10.63 -6.09
C ASP A 70 5.09 10.91 -5.80
N VAL A 71 5.96 10.37 -6.64
CA VAL A 71 7.42 10.45 -6.47
C VAL A 71 7.92 11.89 -6.53
N ILE A 72 7.28 12.76 -7.32
CA ILE A 72 7.68 14.17 -7.43
C ILE A 72 7.39 14.87 -6.09
N ALA A 73 6.16 14.74 -5.59
CA ALA A 73 5.78 15.31 -4.29
C ALA A 73 6.63 14.75 -3.14
N ALA A 74 6.93 13.44 -3.15
CA ALA A 74 7.80 12.83 -2.15
C ALA A 74 9.23 13.39 -2.22
N THR A 75 9.79 13.54 -3.42
CA THR A 75 11.14 14.10 -3.61
C THR A 75 11.21 15.55 -3.13
N GLU A 76 10.18 16.35 -3.39
CA GLU A 76 10.08 17.73 -2.89
C GLU A 76 10.10 17.78 -1.36
N ILE A 77 9.39 16.86 -0.68
CA ILE A 77 9.44 16.74 0.79
C ILE A 77 10.88 16.48 1.27
N GLY A 78 11.62 15.60 0.61
CA GLY A 78 13.01 15.29 0.96
C GLY A 78 13.97 16.45 0.69
N THR A 79 13.80 17.14 -0.45
CA THR A 79 14.63 18.29 -0.86
C THR A 79 14.43 19.49 0.06
N HIS A 80 13.20 19.71 0.53
CA HIS A 80 12.84 20.82 1.41
C HIS A 80 12.56 20.35 2.84
N TYR A 81 13.27 19.30 3.28
CA TYR A 81 13.07 18.75 4.61
C TYR A 81 13.26 19.82 5.69
N ASP A 82 12.23 20.02 6.48
CA ASP A 82 12.20 20.91 7.62
C ASP A 82 11.65 20.17 8.83
N LYS A 83 12.49 19.96 9.85
CA LYS A 83 12.10 19.26 11.09
C LYS A 83 10.91 19.88 11.81
N HIS A 84 10.66 21.18 11.64
CA HIS A 84 9.53 21.89 12.26
C HIS A 84 8.20 21.70 11.52
N LYS A 85 8.28 21.28 10.25
CA LYS A 85 7.10 20.95 9.41
C LYS A 85 6.90 19.46 9.24
N TRP A 86 7.74 18.65 9.89
CA TRP A 86 7.70 17.21 9.79
C TRP A 86 6.47 16.65 10.53
N GLU A 87 5.49 16.19 9.79
CA GLU A 87 4.41 15.38 10.35
C GLU A 87 4.91 13.96 10.59
N ILE A 88 4.73 13.46 11.80
CA ILE A 88 5.29 12.19 12.26
C ILE A 88 4.63 11.01 11.53
N PRO A 89 5.37 10.20 10.75
CA PRO A 89 4.84 8.98 10.14
C PRO A 89 4.50 7.94 11.20
N LYS A 90 3.51 7.06 10.90
CA LYS A 90 3.12 5.95 11.77
C LYS A 90 3.69 4.65 11.22
N LEU A 91 4.38 3.92 12.08
CA LEU A 91 5.03 2.65 11.75
C LEU A 91 4.48 1.54 12.65
N LEU A 92 4.34 0.35 12.09
CA LEU A 92 4.06 -0.89 12.81
C LEU A 92 5.34 -1.74 12.83
N TYR A 93 5.76 -2.20 13.99
CA TYR A 93 6.78 -3.25 14.10
C TYR A 93 6.09 -4.61 14.07
N PHE A 94 6.36 -5.39 13.02
CA PHE A 94 5.77 -6.70 12.81
C PHE A 94 6.74 -7.60 12.04
N ASP A 95 6.92 -8.83 12.50
CA ASP A 95 7.78 -9.85 11.88
C ASP A 95 9.22 -9.35 11.60
N GLY A 96 9.82 -8.71 12.60
CA GLY A 96 11.20 -8.19 12.52
C GLY A 96 11.39 -6.97 11.62
N LYS A 97 10.31 -6.35 11.14
CA LYS A 97 10.34 -5.21 10.22
C LYS A 97 9.50 -4.04 10.71
N LEU A 98 9.89 -2.83 10.30
CA LEU A 98 9.11 -1.61 10.50
C LEU A 98 8.31 -1.32 9.23
N TRP A 99 7.00 -1.47 9.30
CA TRP A 99 6.08 -1.22 8.19
C TRP A 99 5.48 0.17 8.25
N CYS A 100 5.53 0.91 7.15
CA CYS A 100 4.91 2.22 7.05
C CYS A 100 3.38 2.10 6.94
N VAL A 101 2.65 2.55 7.96
CA VAL A 101 1.18 2.57 7.97
C VAL A 101 0.66 3.91 7.46
N ASP A 102 1.28 5.02 7.88
CA ASP A 102 1.00 6.37 7.35
C ASP A 102 2.30 7.14 7.12
N GLY A 103 2.27 8.01 6.11
CA GLY A 103 3.39 8.90 5.81
C GLY A 103 4.38 8.35 4.80
N MET A 104 3.97 7.43 3.92
CA MET A 104 4.84 6.86 2.87
C MET A 104 5.59 7.93 2.06
N HIS A 105 4.91 8.99 1.61
CA HIS A 105 5.57 10.08 0.86
C HIS A 105 6.68 10.75 1.67
N ARG A 106 6.50 10.88 2.99
CA ARG A 106 7.50 11.47 3.89
C ARG A 106 8.68 10.54 4.07
N ILE A 107 8.44 9.26 4.33
CA ILE A 107 9.50 8.24 4.47
C ILE A 107 10.31 8.13 3.18
N TYR A 108 9.64 7.96 2.03
CA TYR A 108 10.32 7.85 0.75
C TYR A 108 11.03 9.16 0.37
N GLY A 109 10.42 10.31 0.63
CA GLY A 109 11.03 11.62 0.42
C GLY A 109 12.29 11.81 1.27
N ALA A 110 12.24 11.47 2.55
CA ALA A 110 13.39 11.52 3.44
C ALA A 110 14.52 10.57 2.96
N TYR A 111 14.19 9.37 2.51
CA TYR A 111 15.14 8.45 1.88
C TYR A 111 15.77 9.07 0.62
N LYS A 112 14.98 9.64 -0.30
CA LYS A 112 15.49 10.32 -1.51
C LYS A 112 16.34 11.55 -1.19
N GLY A 113 15.99 12.30 -0.16
CA GLY A 113 16.72 13.45 0.35
C GLY A 113 17.98 13.08 1.17
N ASN A 114 18.28 11.78 1.30
CA ASN A 114 19.41 11.27 2.09
C ASN A 114 19.40 11.75 3.56
N ILE A 115 18.18 11.94 4.12
CA ILE A 115 17.98 12.28 5.54
C ILE A 115 18.31 11.03 6.36
N LYS A 116 19.26 11.17 7.28
CA LYS A 116 19.80 10.01 8.02
C LYS A 116 18.91 9.55 9.16
N SER A 117 18.07 10.43 9.69
CA SER A 117 17.17 10.08 10.77
C SER A 117 15.91 10.95 10.75
N VAL A 118 14.79 10.34 11.02
CA VAL A 118 13.47 10.98 11.17
C VAL A 118 12.77 10.47 12.42
N ILE A 119 11.89 11.30 13.00
CA ILE A 119 11.03 10.88 14.09
C ILE A 119 9.80 10.19 13.50
N CYS A 120 9.46 9.01 14.03
CA CYS A 120 8.27 8.24 13.70
C CYS A 120 7.52 7.85 14.97
N GLU A 121 6.23 7.57 14.85
CA GLU A 121 5.38 6.99 15.89
C GLU A 121 5.28 5.48 15.66
N ILE A 122 5.58 4.69 16.68
CA ILE A 122 5.35 3.25 16.65
C ILE A 122 3.94 2.99 17.19
N ILE A 123 3.09 2.35 16.37
CA ILE A 123 1.76 1.92 16.77
C ILE A 123 1.79 0.47 17.26
N GLU A 124 1.09 0.22 18.36
CA GLU A 124 0.96 -1.11 18.97
C GLU A 124 -0.40 -1.72 18.58
N CYS A 125 -0.46 -2.40 17.47
CA CYS A 125 -1.67 -3.04 16.98
C CYS A 125 -1.33 -4.27 16.12
N SER A 126 -2.33 -5.04 15.70
CA SER A 126 -2.15 -6.10 14.73
C SER A 126 -1.94 -5.53 13.31
N MET A 127 -1.42 -6.33 12.37
CA MET A 127 -1.33 -5.96 10.96
C MET A 127 -2.72 -5.66 10.38
N LYS A 128 -3.74 -6.39 10.80
CA LYS A 128 -5.12 -6.17 10.40
C LYS A 128 -5.62 -4.80 10.82
N ASP A 129 -5.42 -4.44 12.11
CA ASP A 129 -5.82 -3.12 12.63
C ASP A 129 -5.06 -1.99 11.94
N ALA A 130 -3.78 -2.20 11.59
CA ALA A 130 -2.98 -1.22 10.84
C ALA A 130 -3.55 -0.97 9.43
N ILE A 131 -4.01 -2.01 8.74
CA ILE A 131 -4.67 -1.88 7.44
C ILE A 131 -6.03 -1.19 7.59
N GLU A 132 -6.81 -1.53 8.62
CA GLU A 132 -8.07 -0.86 8.93
C GLU A 132 -7.85 0.63 9.25
N LEU A 133 -6.80 0.96 10.02
CA LEU A 133 -6.40 2.34 10.29
C LEU A 133 -6.05 3.09 9.00
N PHE A 134 -5.30 2.45 8.09
CA PHE A 134 -4.97 3.01 6.78
C PHE A 134 -6.23 3.27 5.95
N LEU A 135 -7.18 2.33 5.92
CA LEU A 135 -8.45 2.49 5.21
C LEU A 135 -9.31 3.63 5.80
N GLY A 136 -9.33 3.76 7.13
CA GLY A 136 -10.11 4.79 7.83
C GLY A 136 -9.57 6.22 7.69
N GLN A 137 -8.27 6.40 7.39
CA GLN A 137 -7.67 7.74 7.22
C GLN A 137 -8.13 8.49 5.97
N THR A 138 -8.91 7.85 5.10
CA THR A 138 -9.27 8.39 3.79
C THR A 138 -10.42 9.39 3.78
N ASP A 139 -11.17 9.51 4.87
CA ASP A 139 -12.33 10.41 4.89
C ASP A 139 -11.94 11.89 4.99
N ASP A 140 -10.77 12.23 5.53
CA ASP A 140 -10.40 13.61 5.83
C ASP A 140 -9.37 14.26 4.87
N ARG A 141 -8.55 13.51 4.10
CA ARG A 141 -7.40 14.12 3.41
C ARG A 141 -7.34 13.94 1.88
N ARG A 142 -7.65 12.78 1.34
CA ARG A 142 -7.81 12.48 -0.10
C ARG A 142 -8.61 11.20 -0.29
N LYS A 143 -9.66 11.22 -1.11
CA LYS A 143 -10.42 10.01 -1.45
C LYS A 143 -9.47 8.95 -2.02
N MET A 144 -9.45 7.79 -1.38
CA MET A 144 -8.72 6.62 -1.85
C MET A 144 -9.26 6.19 -3.22
N SER A 145 -8.36 5.82 -4.14
CA SER A 145 -8.81 5.26 -5.41
C SER A 145 -9.44 3.88 -5.19
N GLN A 146 -10.33 3.46 -6.10
CA GLN A 146 -10.94 2.12 -6.02
C GLN A 146 -9.89 1.01 -6.04
N VAL A 147 -8.79 1.23 -6.75
CA VAL A 147 -7.66 0.27 -6.84
C VAL A 147 -6.91 0.18 -5.52
N ASP A 148 -6.60 1.31 -4.88
CA ASP A 148 -5.91 1.30 -3.60
C ASP A 148 -6.76 0.64 -2.51
N TYR A 149 -8.08 0.93 -2.50
CA TYR A 149 -9.03 0.28 -1.60
C TYR A 149 -9.10 -1.23 -1.85
N TYR A 150 -9.18 -1.66 -3.12
CA TYR A 150 -9.19 -3.06 -3.51
C TYR A 150 -7.96 -3.81 -2.97
N LYS A 151 -6.76 -3.27 -3.16
CA LYS A 151 -5.52 -3.87 -2.68
C LYS A 151 -5.51 -4.03 -1.15
N ALA A 152 -5.93 -2.99 -0.44
CA ALA A 152 -6.02 -3.03 1.02
C ALA A 152 -7.08 -4.01 1.52
N ALA A 153 -8.26 -4.08 0.85
CA ALA A 153 -9.32 -5.02 1.18
C ALA A 153 -8.88 -6.49 0.96
N ILE A 154 -8.14 -6.77 -0.12
CA ILE A 154 -7.53 -8.09 -0.34
C ILE A 154 -6.55 -8.42 0.79
N ALA A 155 -5.68 -7.50 1.18
CA ALA A 155 -4.71 -7.71 2.26
C ALA A 155 -5.40 -7.90 3.62
N LEU A 156 -6.55 -7.26 3.82
CA LEU A 156 -7.39 -7.41 5.00
C LEU A 156 -8.12 -8.77 5.06
N GLY A 157 -8.22 -9.47 3.91
CA GLY A 157 -8.98 -10.73 3.81
C GLY A 157 -10.49 -10.52 3.60
N ASP A 158 -10.92 -9.37 3.05
CA ASP A 158 -12.34 -9.11 2.76
C ASP A 158 -12.85 -10.11 1.71
N GLU A 159 -13.76 -11.00 2.13
CA GLU A 159 -14.29 -12.11 1.32
C GLU A 159 -14.94 -11.63 0.02
N ARG A 160 -15.55 -10.45 -0.01
CA ARG A 160 -16.19 -9.88 -1.20
C ARG A 160 -15.17 -9.55 -2.28
N TYR A 161 -14.04 -8.95 -1.88
CA TYR A 161 -12.95 -8.59 -2.80
C TYR A 161 -12.15 -9.82 -3.22
N ILE A 162 -11.97 -10.78 -2.32
CA ILE A 162 -11.39 -12.10 -2.65
C ILE A 162 -12.30 -12.84 -3.66
N GLY A 163 -13.61 -12.83 -3.43
CA GLY A 163 -14.59 -13.42 -4.35
C GLY A 163 -14.53 -12.78 -5.73
N LEU A 164 -14.51 -11.45 -5.83
CA LEU A 164 -14.32 -10.74 -7.10
C LEU A 164 -13.06 -11.18 -7.82
N LYS A 165 -11.92 -11.22 -7.11
CA LYS A 165 -10.64 -11.65 -7.66
C LYS A 165 -10.68 -13.09 -8.15
N THR A 166 -11.26 -13.99 -7.37
CA THR A 166 -11.38 -15.40 -7.71
C THR A 166 -12.21 -15.61 -8.99
N ILE A 167 -13.35 -14.93 -9.10
CA ILE A 167 -14.20 -15.00 -10.29
C ILE A 167 -13.45 -14.47 -11.52
N CYS A 168 -12.82 -13.30 -11.43
CA CYS A 168 -12.07 -12.75 -12.55
C CYS A 168 -10.94 -13.69 -12.98
N ASN A 169 -10.18 -14.23 -12.04
CA ASN A 169 -9.07 -15.16 -12.32
C ASN A 169 -9.54 -16.47 -12.96
N SER A 170 -10.71 -17.03 -12.58
CA SER A 170 -11.25 -18.26 -13.18
C SER A 170 -11.56 -18.11 -14.66
N HIS A 171 -11.79 -16.89 -15.14
CA HIS A 171 -12.00 -16.55 -16.55
C HIS A 171 -10.76 -15.92 -17.21
N ASN A 172 -9.58 -15.99 -16.57
CA ASN A 172 -8.35 -15.38 -17.04
C ASN A 172 -8.45 -13.86 -17.27
N VAL A 173 -9.23 -13.18 -16.40
CA VAL A 173 -9.41 -11.72 -16.40
C VAL A 173 -8.70 -11.15 -15.18
N ALA A 174 -7.91 -10.09 -15.34
CA ALA A 174 -7.30 -9.39 -14.22
C ALA A 174 -8.29 -8.39 -13.62
N VAL A 175 -8.25 -8.18 -12.30
CA VAL A 175 -8.89 -7.00 -11.70
C VAL A 175 -7.94 -5.81 -11.84
N LYS A 176 -8.49 -4.62 -12.10
CA LYS A 176 -7.68 -3.39 -12.21
C LYS A 176 -6.84 -3.18 -10.94
N GLY A 177 -5.53 -3.17 -11.11
CA GLY A 177 -4.56 -3.05 -10.02
C GLY A 177 -3.80 -4.34 -9.71
N ASP A 178 -4.25 -5.48 -10.22
CA ASP A 178 -3.48 -6.71 -10.20
C ASP A 178 -2.39 -6.71 -11.31
N PRO A 179 -1.31 -7.46 -11.14
CA PRO A 179 -0.35 -7.70 -12.21
C PRO A 179 -1.03 -8.32 -13.44
N ILE A 180 -0.62 -7.89 -14.63
CA ILE A 180 -1.13 -8.43 -15.90
C ILE A 180 0.02 -9.21 -16.54
N GLU A 181 -0.18 -10.51 -16.71
CA GLU A 181 0.80 -11.38 -17.36
C GLU A 181 0.26 -11.91 -18.70
N ASN A 182 -0.79 -12.75 -18.66
CA ASN A 182 -1.39 -13.39 -19.83
C ASN A 182 -2.93 -13.32 -19.81
N GLN A 183 -3.53 -12.37 -19.08
CA GLN A 183 -4.97 -12.26 -18.98
C GLN A 183 -5.59 -11.73 -20.29
N VAL A 184 -6.80 -12.22 -20.57
CA VAL A 184 -7.56 -11.85 -21.76
C VAL A 184 -8.25 -10.48 -21.66
N GLY A 185 -8.28 -9.89 -20.45
CA GLY A 185 -8.89 -8.57 -20.23
C GLY A 185 -8.68 -8.06 -18.81
N ILE A 186 -9.17 -6.85 -18.54
CA ILE A 186 -9.09 -6.19 -17.24
C ILE A 186 -10.48 -5.80 -16.77
N PHE A 187 -10.88 -6.26 -15.60
CA PHE A 187 -12.11 -5.86 -14.92
C PHE A 187 -11.89 -4.52 -14.19
N THR A 188 -12.51 -3.45 -14.68
CA THR A 188 -12.31 -2.10 -14.15
C THR A 188 -13.40 -1.60 -13.20
N PRO A 189 -14.68 -2.05 -13.27
CA PRO A 189 -15.77 -1.54 -12.43
C PRO A 189 -15.83 -2.23 -11.06
N ILE A 190 -14.74 -2.13 -10.29
CA ILE A 190 -14.59 -2.83 -9.00
C ILE A 190 -15.81 -2.63 -8.09
N LYS A 191 -16.30 -1.37 -7.93
CA LYS A 191 -17.46 -1.08 -7.07
C LYS A 191 -18.73 -1.79 -7.52
N ASP A 192 -18.95 -1.86 -8.82
CA ASP A 192 -20.16 -2.48 -9.36
C ASP A 192 -20.06 -4.01 -9.25
N GLY A 193 -18.86 -4.57 -9.43
CA GLY A 193 -18.60 -5.98 -9.13
C GLY A 193 -18.89 -6.33 -7.68
N ILE A 194 -18.41 -5.54 -6.73
CA ILE A 194 -18.68 -5.75 -5.30
C ILE A 194 -20.17 -5.61 -4.99
N ARG A 195 -20.85 -4.60 -5.51
CA ARG A 195 -22.31 -4.45 -5.34
C ARG A 195 -23.10 -5.65 -5.92
N SER A 196 -22.64 -6.18 -7.05
CA SER A 196 -23.25 -7.38 -7.63
C SER A 196 -23.11 -8.58 -6.71
N ILE A 197 -21.92 -8.79 -6.15
CA ILE A 197 -21.65 -9.88 -5.21
C ILE A 197 -22.50 -9.71 -3.93
N GLU A 198 -22.59 -8.51 -3.38
CA GLU A 198 -23.38 -8.23 -2.18
C GLU A 198 -24.88 -8.47 -2.38
N LYS A 199 -25.39 -8.15 -3.58
CA LYS A 199 -26.83 -8.25 -3.88
C LYS A 199 -27.24 -9.63 -4.37
N ASN A 200 -26.43 -10.29 -5.17
CA ASN A 200 -26.80 -11.45 -5.97
C ASN A 200 -25.89 -12.68 -5.70
N GLY A 201 -24.93 -12.56 -4.80
CA GLY A 201 -23.86 -13.54 -4.65
C GLY A 201 -22.87 -13.51 -5.82
N THR A 202 -21.96 -14.47 -5.83
CA THR A 202 -20.89 -14.56 -6.83
C THR A 202 -21.38 -15.07 -8.20
N GLU A 203 -22.45 -15.84 -8.22
CA GLU A 203 -22.93 -16.56 -9.42
C GLU A 203 -23.32 -15.65 -10.59
N LEU A 204 -23.98 -14.53 -10.31
CA LEU A 204 -24.39 -13.61 -11.37
C LEU A 204 -23.19 -12.99 -12.07
N LEU A 205 -22.21 -12.53 -11.29
CA LEU A 205 -21.00 -11.91 -11.84
C LEU A 205 -20.17 -12.93 -12.63
N ASP A 206 -20.08 -14.17 -12.13
CA ASP A 206 -19.41 -15.28 -12.82
C ASP A 206 -20.02 -15.53 -14.19
N ARG A 207 -21.36 -15.63 -14.26
CA ARG A 207 -22.09 -15.80 -15.53
C ARG A 207 -21.88 -14.64 -16.50
N ILE A 208 -21.85 -13.40 -16.00
CA ILE A 208 -21.63 -12.22 -16.86
C ILE A 208 -20.21 -12.26 -17.45
N ILE A 209 -19.20 -12.51 -16.65
CA ILE A 209 -17.81 -12.57 -17.11
C ILE A 209 -17.63 -13.73 -18.09
N ASN A 210 -18.20 -14.91 -17.78
CA ASN A 210 -18.18 -16.05 -18.68
C ASN A 210 -18.80 -15.72 -20.04
N LEU A 211 -20.01 -15.12 -20.06
CA LEU A 211 -20.69 -14.75 -21.30
C LEU A 211 -19.85 -13.79 -22.15
N ILE A 212 -19.22 -12.79 -21.54
CA ILE A 212 -18.36 -11.82 -22.22
C ILE A 212 -17.14 -12.53 -22.84
N THR A 213 -16.57 -13.49 -22.11
CA THR A 213 -15.39 -14.26 -22.54
C THR A 213 -15.78 -15.21 -23.67
N ASP A 214 -16.89 -15.94 -23.56
CA ASP A 214 -17.38 -16.88 -24.57
C ASP A 214 -17.74 -16.18 -25.88
N LEU A 215 -18.31 -14.98 -25.81
CA LEU A 215 -18.63 -14.15 -26.98
C LEU A 215 -17.40 -13.44 -27.56
N GLN A 216 -16.22 -13.62 -26.96
CA GLN A 216 -14.97 -12.96 -27.33
C GLN A 216 -15.06 -11.41 -27.34
N TRP A 217 -15.93 -10.84 -26.51
CA TRP A 217 -16.07 -9.39 -26.37
C TRP A 217 -14.93 -8.74 -25.56
N ASN A 218 -14.14 -9.56 -24.91
CA ASN A 218 -12.93 -9.17 -24.16
C ASN A 218 -11.84 -8.50 -25.03
N GLY A 219 -11.94 -8.59 -26.36
CA GLY A 219 -11.07 -7.84 -27.31
C GLY A 219 -11.42 -6.36 -27.45
N TYR A 220 -12.58 -5.91 -26.94
CA TYR A 220 -12.97 -4.50 -26.96
C TYR A 220 -12.56 -3.82 -25.66
N ALA A 221 -11.86 -2.68 -25.78
CA ALA A 221 -11.27 -1.95 -24.66
C ALA A 221 -12.26 -1.59 -23.51
N ASP A 222 -13.55 -1.50 -23.82
CA ASP A 222 -14.61 -1.07 -22.90
C ASP A 222 -15.49 -2.18 -22.34
N THR A 223 -15.25 -3.46 -22.71
CA THR A 223 -16.17 -4.56 -22.39
C THR A 223 -16.31 -4.84 -20.90
N TYR A 224 -15.23 -4.69 -20.13
CA TYR A 224 -15.25 -4.91 -18.67
C TYR A 224 -15.29 -3.60 -17.87
N ASN A 225 -15.71 -2.48 -18.43
CA ASN A 225 -15.66 -1.19 -17.76
C ASN A 225 -16.98 -0.75 -17.11
N GLY A 226 -18.02 -1.58 -17.17
CA GLY A 226 -19.35 -1.31 -16.60
C GLY A 226 -20.23 -0.39 -17.45
N LYS A 227 -19.87 -0.11 -18.70
CA LYS A 227 -20.65 0.69 -19.64
C LYS A 227 -21.34 -0.15 -20.73
N ALA A 228 -21.01 -1.45 -20.79
CA ALA A 228 -21.63 -2.41 -21.70
C ALA A 228 -22.93 -2.98 -21.12
#